data_6ec5c3f0cf800f03fda585e61c1f40e7
#
_entry.id   6ec5c3f0cf800f03fda585e61c1f40e7
#
_cell.length_a   1.000
_cell.length_b   1.000
_cell.length_c   1.000
_cell.angle_alpha   90.00
_cell.angle_beta   90.00
_cell.angle_gamma   90.00
#
_symmetry.space_group_name_H-M   'P 1'
#
loop_
_entity.id
_entity.type
_entity.pdbx_description
1 polymer ?
#
loop_
_entity_poly.entity_id
_entity_poly.type
_entity_poly.pdbx_seq_one_letter_code
_entity_poly.pdbx_strand_id
1 'polypeptide(L)'
;IKGRYNQHVAFYDDTLREKLLREKAITDIMDTALEEGQFIVYLQPKYDLKKDCMAGAEALVRWIHPEWGFMSPGACIPLFEKNGFISKLDQYVWEQTCSHIRQWQDKGYPPLPVSVNVSRADVFQSDLADSMANLTKKYGIDPKLLHLEITESAYTENSKQIISMVDQLRARGFIIEMDDFGSGYSSLNMLSQLKLDVLKLDMKFVQSETSQGTDRGVLRLVVEMAHRMNLSV
;
A
#
# COMPACT_ATOMS: atom_id res chain seq x y z
N ILE A 1 -9.23 -18.74 17.04
CA ILE A 1 -8.17 -19.12 18.00
C ILE A 1 -6.84 -19.31 17.26
N LYS A 2 -6.84 -19.75 16.00
CA LYS A 2 -5.60 -19.81 15.19
C LYS A 2 -5.08 -18.38 14.94
N GLY A 3 -3.91 -18.05 15.49
CA GLY A 3 -3.23 -16.76 15.32
C GLY A 3 -3.08 -15.90 16.58
N ARG A 4 -3.65 -16.31 17.71
CA ARG A 4 -3.41 -15.66 19.00
C ARG A 4 -2.74 -16.66 19.96
N TYR A 5 -1.43 -16.55 20.10
CA TYR A 5 -0.59 -17.49 20.88
C TYR A 5 -0.95 -17.61 22.37
N ASN A 6 -1.73 -16.67 22.93
CA ASN A 6 -2.07 -16.63 24.35
C ASN A 6 -3.56 -16.84 24.67
N GLN A 7 -4.42 -17.20 23.69
CA GLN A 7 -5.84 -17.49 23.95
C GLN A 7 -6.18 -18.92 23.56
N HIS A 8 -6.24 -19.80 24.54
CA HIS A 8 -6.63 -21.21 24.36
C HIS A 8 -8.14 -21.42 24.33
N VAL A 9 -8.92 -20.43 24.77
CA VAL A 9 -10.40 -20.48 24.82
C VAL A 9 -10.95 -19.16 24.34
N ALA A 10 -11.91 -19.20 23.43
CA ALA A 10 -12.74 -18.06 23.04
C ALA A 10 -14.19 -18.35 23.41
N PHE A 11 -14.79 -17.45 24.17
CA PHE A 11 -16.24 -17.54 24.44
C PHE A 11 -17.01 -17.04 23.21
N TYR A 12 -18.05 -17.78 22.84
CA TYR A 12 -19.00 -17.35 21.81
C TYR A 12 -20.02 -16.45 22.50
N ASP A 13 -19.87 -15.18 22.33
CA ASP A 13 -20.80 -14.15 22.80
C ASP A 13 -21.48 -13.43 21.64
N ASP A 14 -22.46 -12.59 21.93
CA ASP A 14 -23.21 -11.86 20.91
C ASP A 14 -22.29 -10.93 20.08
N THR A 15 -21.27 -10.35 20.69
CA THR A 15 -20.28 -9.48 20.01
C THR A 15 -19.50 -10.25 18.95
N LEU A 16 -19.03 -11.44 19.28
CA LEU A 16 -18.33 -12.30 18.33
C LEU A 16 -19.27 -12.76 17.19
N ARG A 17 -20.52 -13.10 17.56
CA ARG A 17 -21.55 -13.47 16.59
C ARG A 17 -21.82 -12.36 15.59
N GLU A 18 -22.07 -11.14 16.07
CA GLU A 18 -22.31 -9.97 15.22
C GLU A 18 -21.12 -9.69 14.29
N LYS A 19 -19.91 -9.77 14.82
CA LYS A 19 -18.69 -9.62 14.01
C LYS A 19 -18.62 -10.66 12.89
N LEU A 20 -18.85 -11.94 13.19
CA LEU A 20 -18.82 -13.01 12.19
C LEU A 20 -19.92 -12.85 11.12
N LEU A 21 -21.14 -12.45 11.54
CA LEU A 21 -22.23 -12.17 10.62
C LEU A 21 -21.89 -11.01 9.68
N ARG A 22 -21.27 -9.95 10.21
CA ARG A 22 -20.83 -8.81 9.40
C ARG A 22 -19.70 -9.18 8.44
N GLU A 23 -18.69 -9.93 8.89
CA GLU A 23 -17.62 -10.43 8.03
C GLU A 23 -18.19 -11.30 6.89
N LYS A 24 -19.16 -12.16 7.20
CA LYS A 24 -19.85 -12.96 6.20
C LYS A 24 -20.61 -12.10 5.20
N ALA A 25 -21.42 -11.15 5.68
CA ALA A 25 -22.18 -10.25 4.82
C ALA A 25 -21.26 -9.47 3.85
N ILE A 26 -20.11 -8.97 4.34
CA ILE A 26 -19.09 -8.31 3.51
C ILE A 26 -18.56 -9.27 2.43
N THR A 27 -18.23 -10.51 2.83
CA THR A 27 -17.68 -11.51 1.89
C THR A 27 -18.69 -11.90 0.81
N ASP A 28 -19.97 -12.00 1.16
CA ASP A 28 -21.02 -12.41 0.23
C ASP A 28 -21.29 -11.38 -0.87
N ILE A 29 -20.96 -10.09 -0.64
CA ILE A 29 -21.27 -8.99 -1.58
C ILE A 29 -20.04 -8.35 -2.25
N MET A 30 -18.80 -8.67 -1.82
CA MET A 30 -17.59 -7.96 -2.25
C MET A 30 -17.36 -8.00 -3.78
N ASP A 31 -17.62 -9.13 -4.44
CA ASP A 31 -17.48 -9.25 -5.90
C ASP A 31 -18.52 -8.39 -6.61
N THR A 32 -19.79 -8.46 -6.21
CA THR A 32 -20.86 -7.60 -6.76
C THR A 32 -20.58 -6.12 -6.51
N ALA A 33 -20.08 -5.76 -5.33
CA ALA A 33 -19.72 -4.38 -4.99
C ALA A 33 -18.62 -3.83 -5.90
N LEU A 34 -17.66 -4.68 -6.31
CA LEU A 34 -16.63 -4.29 -7.26
C LEU A 34 -17.21 -4.06 -8.66
N GLU A 35 -18.06 -4.97 -9.14
CA GLU A 35 -18.73 -4.88 -10.43
C GLU A 35 -19.67 -3.67 -10.54
N GLU A 36 -20.36 -3.33 -9.46
CA GLU A 36 -21.26 -2.18 -9.37
C GLU A 36 -20.54 -0.83 -9.16
N GLY A 37 -19.19 -0.83 -9.04
CA GLY A 37 -18.42 0.40 -8.88
C GLY A 37 -18.59 1.05 -7.50
N GLN A 38 -18.89 0.28 -6.46
CA GLN A 38 -19.00 0.78 -5.09
C GLN A 38 -17.62 1.12 -4.48
N PHE A 39 -16.53 0.60 -5.06
CA PHE A 39 -15.18 0.94 -4.69
C PHE A 39 -14.70 2.16 -5.49
N ILE A 40 -14.28 3.21 -4.77
CA ILE A 40 -13.83 4.48 -5.34
C ILE A 40 -12.38 4.72 -4.95
N VAL A 41 -11.57 5.21 -5.88
CA VAL A 41 -10.17 5.57 -5.61
C VAL A 41 -10.11 7.04 -5.20
N TYR A 42 -9.70 7.30 -3.96
CA TYR A 42 -9.37 8.62 -3.44
C TYR A 42 -7.88 8.86 -3.60
N LEU A 43 -7.50 10.12 -3.79
CA LEU A 43 -6.11 10.53 -3.95
C LEU A 43 -5.71 11.41 -2.77
N GLN A 44 -4.76 10.92 -1.97
CA GLN A 44 -4.16 11.69 -0.89
C GLN A 44 -2.92 12.40 -1.43
N PRO A 45 -2.88 13.74 -1.44
CA PRO A 45 -1.75 14.47 -2.00
C PRO A 45 -0.49 14.28 -1.16
N LYS A 46 0.66 14.11 -1.83
CA LYS A 46 2.01 14.15 -1.26
C LYS A 46 2.62 15.52 -1.58
N TYR A 47 3.26 16.16 -0.61
CA TYR A 47 3.77 17.51 -0.71
C TYR A 47 5.28 17.56 -0.51
N ASP A 48 6.01 18.19 -1.43
CA ASP A 48 7.45 18.42 -1.33
C ASP A 48 7.70 19.70 -0.50
N LEU A 49 8.14 19.53 0.74
CA LEU A 49 8.39 20.63 1.66
C LEU A 49 9.55 21.54 1.23
N LYS A 50 10.47 21.06 0.40
CA LYS A 50 11.62 21.83 -0.08
C LYS A 50 11.24 22.71 -1.27
N LYS A 51 10.40 22.17 -2.18
CA LYS A 51 9.96 22.87 -3.39
C LYS A 51 8.65 23.63 -3.19
N ASP A 52 7.99 23.44 -2.05
CA ASP A 52 6.70 24.02 -1.72
C ASP A 52 5.62 23.75 -2.77
N CYS A 53 5.54 22.50 -3.23
CA CYS A 53 4.58 22.10 -4.25
C CYS A 53 4.13 20.64 -4.08
N MET A 54 3.03 20.28 -4.75
CA MET A 54 2.55 18.91 -4.81
C MET A 54 3.55 18.06 -5.58
N ALA A 55 4.00 16.96 -4.96
CA ALA A 55 4.99 16.03 -5.50
C ALA A 55 4.38 14.76 -6.09
N GLY A 56 3.16 14.45 -5.71
CA GLY A 56 2.47 13.23 -6.10
C GLY A 56 1.19 13.02 -5.32
N ALA A 57 0.62 11.84 -5.41
CA ALA A 57 -0.50 11.42 -4.59
C ALA A 57 -0.40 9.93 -4.26
N GLU A 58 -1.14 9.49 -3.24
CA GLU A 58 -1.36 8.08 -2.93
C GLU A 58 -2.81 7.70 -3.27
N ALA A 59 -2.98 6.61 -4.01
CA ALA A 59 -4.28 6.06 -4.36
C ALA A 59 -4.79 5.17 -3.23
N LEU A 60 -5.88 5.58 -2.62
CA LEU A 60 -6.48 4.92 -1.47
C LEU A 60 -7.91 4.50 -1.80
N VAL A 61 -8.17 3.21 -1.80
CA VAL A 61 -9.51 2.69 -2.05
C VAL A 61 -10.47 3.08 -0.91
N ARG A 62 -11.70 3.42 -1.27
CA ARG A 62 -12.82 3.68 -0.36
C ARG A 62 -14.01 2.88 -0.84
N TRP A 63 -14.65 2.16 0.04
CA TRP A 63 -15.88 1.45 -0.28
C TRP A 63 -17.08 2.24 0.22
N ILE A 64 -17.97 2.63 -0.70
CA ILE A 64 -19.22 3.32 -0.40
C ILE A 64 -20.36 2.36 -0.68
N HIS A 65 -20.80 1.67 0.38
CA HIS A 65 -21.92 0.73 0.27
C HIS A 65 -23.24 1.50 0.23
N PRO A 66 -24.22 1.12 -0.63
CA PRO A 66 -25.49 1.85 -0.77
C PRO A 66 -26.29 2.00 0.53
N GLU A 67 -26.31 0.96 1.35
CA GLU A 67 -27.09 0.95 2.60
C GLU A 67 -26.21 1.25 3.84
N TRP A 68 -24.96 0.77 3.87
CA TRP A 68 -24.08 0.92 5.04
C TRP A 68 -23.24 2.19 4.99
N GLY A 69 -23.27 2.92 3.88
CA GLY A 69 -22.48 4.12 3.69
C GLY A 69 -20.98 3.83 3.57
N PHE A 70 -20.17 4.71 4.15
CA PHE A 70 -18.72 4.58 4.12
C PHE A 70 -18.22 3.39 4.95
N MET A 71 -17.56 2.45 4.27
CA MET A 71 -16.90 1.30 4.88
C MET A 71 -15.43 1.61 5.12
N SER A 72 -15.00 1.57 6.39
CA SER A 72 -13.59 1.80 6.74
C SER A 72 -12.68 0.74 6.12
N PRO A 73 -11.58 1.11 5.45
CA PRO A 73 -10.58 0.17 4.94
C PRO A 73 -10.09 -0.81 6.02
N GLY A 74 -9.88 -0.35 7.25
CA GLY A 74 -9.47 -1.20 8.38
C GLY A 74 -10.49 -2.29 8.76
N ALA A 75 -11.75 -2.16 8.34
CA ALA A 75 -12.77 -3.19 8.58
C ALA A 75 -12.84 -4.24 7.46
N CYS A 76 -12.50 -3.88 6.23
CA CYS A 76 -12.66 -4.77 5.06
C CYS A 76 -11.33 -5.29 4.50
N ILE A 77 -10.25 -4.49 4.46
CA ILE A 77 -8.97 -4.93 3.88
C ILE A 77 -8.43 -6.21 4.53
N PRO A 78 -8.38 -6.35 5.88
CA PRO A 78 -7.90 -7.60 6.49
C PRO A 78 -8.74 -8.83 6.13
N LEU A 79 -10.03 -8.63 5.84
CA LEU A 79 -10.91 -9.70 5.39
C LEU A 79 -10.62 -10.08 3.94
N PHE A 80 -10.39 -9.09 3.07
CA PHE A 80 -10.04 -9.27 1.67
C PHE A 80 -8.68 -9.94 1.48
N GLU A 81 -7.70 -9.62 2.33
CA GLU A 81 -6.41 -10.32 2.38
C GLU A 81 -6.60 -11.79 2.76
N LYS A 82 -7.42 -12.07 3.77
CA LYS A 82 -7.67 -13.43 4.27
C LYS A 82 -8.36 -14.34 3.26
N ASN A 83 -9.26 -13.80 2.44
CA ASN A 83 -10.03 -14.56 1.46
C ASN A 83 -9.49 -14.47 0.02
N GLY A 84 -8.42 -13.69 -0.21
CA GLY A 84 -7.77 -13.52 -1.51
C GLY A 84 -8.44 -12.51 -2.45
N PHE A 85 -9.53 -11.84 -2.05
CA PHE A 85 -10.19 -10.81 -2.84
C PHE A 85 -9.31 -9.57 -3.04
N ILE A 86 -8.34 -9.37 -2.14
CA ILE A 86 -7.44 -8.21 -2.18
C ILE A 86 -6.76 -8.07 -3.55
N SER A 87 -6.33 -9.15 -4.20
CA SER A 87 -5.68 -9.09 -5.51
C SER A 87 -6.60 -8.56 -6.62
N LYS A 88 -7.90 -8.91 -6.59
CA LYS A 88 -8.87 -8.31 -7.53
C LYS A 88 -9.06 -6.82 -7.27
N LEU A 89 -9.12 -6.44 -6.00
CA LEU A 89 -9.28 -5.05 -5.60
C LEU A 89 -8.05 -4.23 -5.98
N ASP A 90 -6.85 -4.74 -5.74
CA ASP A 90 -5.59 -4.08 -6.09
C ASP A 90 -5.50 -3.86 -7.61
N GLN A 91 -5.78 -4.88 -8.42
CA GLN A 91 -5.84 -4.75 -9.89
C GLN A 91 -6.82 -3.66 -10.33
N TYR A 92 -8.00 -3.60 -9.73
CA TYR A 92 -8.97 -2.54 -9.99
C TYR A 92 -8.40 -1.15 -9.65
N VAL A 93 -7.79 -0.99 -8.47
CA VAL A 93 -7.19 0.28 -8.04
C VAL A 93 -6.05 0.71 -8.99
N TRP A 94 -5.19 -0.22 -9.40
CA TRP A 94 -4.11 0.05 -10.34
C TRP A 94 -4.66 0.51 -11.70
N GLU A 95 -5.70 -0.15 -12.20
CA GLU A 95 -6.34 0.20 -13.46
C GLU A 95 -7.00 1.58 -13.41
N GLN A 96 -7.76 1.88 -12.34
CA GLN A 96 -8.36 3.20 -12.14
C GLN A 96 -7.30 4.28 -12.03
N THR A 97 -6.20 4.02 -11.31
CA THR A 97 -5.09 4.97 -11.17
C THR A 97 -4.44 5.27 -12.51
N CYS A 98 -4.12 4.25 -13.30
CA CYS A 98 -3.57 4.42 -14.65
C CYS A 98 -4.52 5.22 -15.56
N SER A 99 -5.82 4.95 -15.49
CA SER A 99 -6.86 5.69 -16.23
C SER A 99 -6.86 7.16 -15.83
N HIS A 100 -6.80 7.49 -14.55
CA HIS A 100 -6.75 8.87 -14.06
C HIS A 100 -5.47 9.59 -14.52
N ILE A 101 -4.29 8.98 -14.41
CA ILE A 101 -3.02 9.55 -14.89
C ILE A 101 -3.15 9.86 -16.40
N ARG A 102 -3.68 8.93 -17.19
CA ARG A 102 -3.88 9.14 -18.63
C ARG A 102 -4.83 10.31 -18.92
N GLN A 103 -5.97 10.39 -18.22
CA GLN A 103 -6.93 11.49 -18.37
C GLN A 103 -6.30 12.85 -18.03
N TRP A 104 -5.42 12.93 -17.04
CA TRP A 104 -4.71 14.17 -16.72
C TRP A 104 -3.75 14.58 -17.82
N GLN A 105 -3.00 13.63 -18.38
CA GLN A 105 -2.11 13.88 -19.50
C GLN A 105 -2.90 14.38 -20.74
N ASP A 106 -4.05 13.75 -21.05
CA ASP A 106 -4.90 14.15 -22.16
C ASP A 106 -5.48 15.56 -21.99
N LYS A 107 -5.68 15.98 -20.73
CA LYS A 107 -6.11 17.35 -20.39
C LYS A 107 -4.96 18.36 -20.35
N GLY A 108 -3.71 17.91 -20.58
CA GLY A 108 -2.53 18.76 -20.56
C GLY A 108 -2.03 19.15 -19.17
N TYR A 109 -2.45 18.43 -18.12
CA TYR A 109 -1.88 18.65 -16.78
C TYR A 109 -0.45 18.14 -16.69
N PRO A 110 0.40 18.74 -15.83
CA PRO A 110 1.74 18.26 -15.59
C PRO A 110 1.71 16.79 -15.10
N PRO A 111 2.70 15.99 -15.50
CA PRO A 111 2.78 14.61 -15.01
C PRO A 111 2.94 14.60 -13.49
N LEU A 112 2.03 13.92 -12.81
CA LEU A 112 2.02 13.75 -11.36
C LEU A 112 2.09 12.26 -11.05
N PRO A 113 3.12 11.78 -10.31
CA PRO A 113 3.20 10.37 -9.92
C PRO A 113 2.12 10.04 -8.89
N VAL A 114 1.57 8.83 -9.01
CA VAL A 114 0.61 8.29 -8.06
C VAL A 114 1.10 6.96 -7.54
N SER A 115 1.14 6.81 -6.23
CA SER A 115 1.50 5.56 -5.58
C SER A 115 0.27 4.69 -5.38
N VAL A 116 0.45 3.40 -5.59
CA VAL A 116 -0.54 2.35 -5.34
C VAL A 116 0.03 1.28 -4.43
N ASN A 117 -0.80 0.78 -3.55
CA ASN A 117 -0.44 -0.34 -2.69
C ASN A 117 -0.33 -1.64 -3.49
N VAL A 118 0.63 -2.48 -3.12
CA VAL A 118 0.79 -3.84 -3.62
C VAL A 118 0.67 -4.78 -2.43
N SER A 119 -0.39 -5.57 -2.40
CA SER A 119 -0.65 -6.50 -1.31
C SER A 119 0.39 -7.62 -1.27
N ARG A 120 0.52 -8.28 -0.12
CA ARG A 120 1.38 -9.46 -0.01
C ARG A 120 0.98 -10.55 -0.99
N ALA A 121 -0.30 -10.75 -1.24
CA ALA A 121 -0.78 -11.74 -2.16
C ALA A 121 -0.25 -11.50 -3.58
N ASP A 122 -0.15 -10.23 -3.99
CA ASP A 122 0.33 -9.86 -5.32
C ASP A 122 1.85 -9.88 -5.42
N VAL A 123 2.56 -9.48 -4.37
CA VAL A 123 4.03 -9.54 -4.32
C VAL A 123 4.56 -10.95 -4.61
N PHE A 124 3.82 -11.98 -4.21
CA PHE A 124 4.21 -13.37 -4.43
C PHE A 124 3.74 -13.96 -5.77
N GLN A 125 3.05 -13.20 -6.60
CA GLN A 125 2.70 -13.61 -7.96
C GLN A 125 3.91 -13.46 -8.89
N SER A 126 4.20 -14.52 -9.65
CA SER A 126 5.38 -14.58 -10.53
C SER A 126 5.30 -13.62 -11.72
N ASP A 127 4.13 -13.15 -12.08
CA ASP A 127 3.84 -12.29 -13.25
C ASP A 127 3.49 -10.84 -12.92
N LEU A 128 3.61 -10.45 -11.63
CA LEU A 128 3.29 -9.08 -11.19
C LEU A 128 4.00 -8.01 -12.04
N ALA A 129 5.31 -8.19 -12.28
CA ALA A 129 6.09 -7.20 -13.02
C ALA A 129 5.64 -7.08 -14.49
N ASP A 130 5.24 -8.19 -15.11
CA ASP A 130 4.71 -8.19 -16.47
C ASP A 130 3.29 -7.60 -16.52
N SER A 131 2.46 -7.93 -15.55
CA SER A 131 1.10 -7.38 -15.41
C SER A 131 1.12 -5.86 -15.27
N MET A 132 2.00 -5.33 -14.41
CA MET A 132 2.19 -3.89 -14.24
C MET A 132 2.72 -3.20 -15.50
N ALA A 133 3.69 -3.80 -16.20
CA ALA A 133 4.21 -3.27 -17.45
C ALA A 133 3.14 -3.27 -18.57
N ASN A 134 2.33 -4.32 -18.66
CA ASN A 134 1.22 -4.39 -19.60
C ASN A 134 0.15 -3.34 -19.28
N LEU A 135 -0.13 -3.10 -18.00
CA LEU A 135 -1.09 -2.10 -17.56
C LEU A 135 -0.64 -0.68 -17.95
N THR A 136 0.58 -0.28 -17.63
CA THR A 136 1.11 1.04 -18.00
C THR A 136 1.17 1.22 -19.51
N LYS A 137 1.51 0.17 -20.27
CA LYS A 137 1.49 0.15 -21.71
C LYS A 137 0.07 0.30 -22.29
N LYS A 138 -0.93 -0.38 -21.70
CA LYS A 138 -2.36 -0.27 -22.09
C LYS A 138 -2.85 1.18 -22.04
N TYR A 139 -2.45 1.92 -21.02
CA TYR A 139 -2.85 3.32 -20.82
C TYR A 139 -1.87 4.33 -21.45
N GLY A 140 -0.73 3.87 -21.99
CA GLY A 140 0.28 4.74 -22.60
C GLY A 140 0.89 5.74 -21.63
N ILE A 141 1.12 5.31 -20.38
CA ILE A 141 1.75 6.11 -19.32
C ILE A 141 3.18 5.64 -19.06
N ASP A 142 4.05 6.57 -18.66
CA ASP A 142 5.41 6.23 -18.20
C ASP A 142 5.32 5.43 -16.88
N PRO A 143 5.96 4.26 -16.76
CA PRO A 143 6.02 3.50 -15.50
C PRO A 143 6.47 4.33 -14.29
N LYS A 144 7.30 5.35 -14.49
CA LYS A 144 7.71 6.28 -13.44
C LYS A 144 6.59 7.10 -12.82
N LEU A 145 5.43 7.15 -13.44
CA LEU A 145 4.24 7.82 -12.88
C LEU A 145 3.37 6.91 -12.02
N LEU A 146 3.65 5.61 -12.02
CA LEU A 146 2.98 4.65 -11.15
C LEU A 146 3.99 4.12 -10.14
N HIS A 147 3.98 4.66 -8.94
CA HIS A 147 4.82 4.19 -7.84
C HIS A 147 4.18 3.00 -7.16
N LEU A 148 4.98 2.03 -6.72
CA LEU A 148 4.49 0.80 -6.11
C LEU A 148 4.91 0.76 -4.64
N GLU A 149 3.92 0.75 -3.75
CA GLU A 149 4.13 0.71 -2.29
C GLU A 149 4.09 -0.73 -1.80
N ILE A 150 5.16 -1.17 -1.16
CA ILE A 150 5.28 -2.48 -0.51
C ILE A 150 5.49 -2.27 0.99
N THR A 151 4.84 -3.07 1.82
CA THR A 151 4.99 -2.95 3.27
C THR A 151 6.25 -3.65 3.77
N GLU A 152 6.81 -3.14 4.87
CA GLU A 152 7.94 -3.77 5.58
C GLU A 152 7.66 -5.24 5.93
N SER A 153 6.44 -5.55 6.33
CA SER A 153 6.06 -6.90 6.74
C SER A 153 6.11 -7.92 5.59
N ALA A 154 5.90 -7.51 4.35
CA ALA A 154 6.02 -8.39 3.19
C ALA A 154 7.47 -8.92 3.03
N TYR A 155 8.47 -8.06 3.26
CA TYR A 155 9.88 -8.45 3.17
C TYR A 155 10.26 -9.53 4.19
N THR A 156 9.74 -9.45 5.42
CA THR A 156 10.14 -10.39 6.50
C THR A 156 9.71 -11.83 6.24
N GLU A 157 8.68 -12.06 5.42
CA GLU A 157 8.19 -13.40 5.10
C GLU A 157 9.05 -14.13 4.07
N ASN A 158 9.49 -13.45 3.00
CA ASN A 158 10.35 -14.04 1.97
C ASN A 158 11.22 -13.00 1.27
N SER A 159 12.32 -12.62 1.90
CA SER A 159 13.22 -11.57 1.42
C SER A 159 13.77 -11.82 0.01
N LYS A 160 14.11 -13.06 -0.34
CA LYS A 160 14.67 -13.39 -1.66
C LYS A 160 13.68 -13.13 -2.79
N GLN A 161 12.43 -13.50 -2.59
CA GLN A 161 11.39 -13.30 -3.60
C GLN A 161 11.07 -11.82 -3.77
N ILE A 162 10.97 -11.07 -2.66
CA ILE A 162 10.77 -9.62 -2.68
C ILE A 162 11.91 -8.90 -3.41
N ILE A 163 13.17 -9.23 -3.12
CA ILE A 163 14.33 -8.64 -3.81
C ILE A 163 14.25 -8.89 -5.32
N SER A 164 13.97 -10.13 -5.73
CA SER A 164 13.84 -10.47 -7.15
C SER A 164 12.70 -9.70 -7.83
N MET A 165 11.54 -9.58 -7.18
CA MET A 165 10.38 -8.85 -7.69
C MET A 165 10.69 -7.35 -7.82
N VAL A 166 11.28 -6.73 -6.80
CA VAL A 166 11.71 -5.32 -6.83
C VAL A 166 12.69 -5.07 -7.97
N ASP A 167 13.70 -5.93 -8.15
CA ASP A 167 14.66 -5.81 -9.26
C ASP A 167 13.96 -5.88 -10.63
N GLN A 168 12.98 -6.77 -10.80
CA GLN A 168 12.21 -6.89 -12.04
C GLN A 168 11.34 -5.66 -12.32
N LEU A 169 10.66 -5.12 -11.30
CA LEU A 169 9.84 -3.91 -11.43
C LEU A 169 10.70 -2.69 -11.76
N ARG A 170 11.82 -2.52 -11.06
CA ARG A 170 12.78 -1.43 -11.35
C ARG A 170 13.39 -1.52 -12.75
N ALA A 171 13.70 -2.73 -13.21
CA ALA A 171 14.19 -2.94 -14.59
C ALA A 171 13.16 -2.50 -15.65
N ARG A 172 11.86 -2.47 -15.31
CA ARG A 172 10.76 -1.98 -16.15
C ARG A 172 10.47 -0.47 -15.96
N GLY A 173 11.20 0.20 -15.07
CA GLY A 173 11.13 1.64 -14.84
C GLY A 173 10.20 2.09 -13.72
N PHE A 174 9.62 1.17 -12.95
CA PHE A 174 8.79 1.52 -11.79
C PHE A 174 9.62 2.09 -10.63
N ILE A 175 9.02 2.97 -9.87
CA ILE A 175 9.54 3.52 -8.60
C ILE A 175 8.97 2.68 -7.46
N ILE A 176 9.82 2.26 -6.53
CA ILE A 176 9.44 1.40 -5.42
C ILE A 176 9.50 2.19 -4.11
N GLU A 177 8.39 2.20 -3.40
CA GLU A 177 8.26 2.84 -2.09
C GLU A 177 8.12 1.75 -1.00
N MET A 178 8.84 1.91 0.09
CA MET A 178 8.66 1.09 1.30
C MET A 178 7.70 1.80 2.23
N ASP A 179 6.58 1.16 2.54
CA ASP A 179 5.58 1.70 3.45
C ASP A 179 5.68 1.12 4.87
N ASP A 180 5.10 1.84 5.84
CA ASP A 180 5.03 1.49 7.25
C ASP A 180 6.39 1.24 7.92
N PHE A 181 7.47 1.88 7.46
CA PHE A 181 8.79 1.69 8.06
C PHE A 181 8.83 2.17 9.52
N GLY A 182 9.27 1.27 10.41
CA GLY A 182 9.32 1.51 11.85
C GLY A 182 8.11 1.00 12.61
N SER A 183 7.13 0.37 11.96
CA SER A 183 5.98 -0.25 12.62
C SER A 183 6.30 -1.59 13.30
N GLY A 184 7.43 -2.22 12.95
CA GLY A 184 7.83 -3.55 13.41
C GLY A 184 9.32 -3.67 13.72
N TYR A 185 9.88 -4.86 13.51
CA TYR A 185 11.32 -5.12 13.64
C TYR A 185 12.06 -4.69 12.37
N SER A 186 12.09 -3.39 12.09
CA SER A 186 12.79 -2.83 10.94
C SER A 186 14.27 -3.22 10.98
N SER A 187 14.72 -4.00 10.02
CA SER A 187 16.14 -4.31 9.91
C SER A 187 16.82 -3.38 8.92
N LEU A 188 17.86 -2.67 9.34
CA LEU A 188 18.75 -1.91 8.47
C LEU A 188 19.31 -2.79 7.32
N ASN A 189 19.40 -4.09 7.56
CA ASN A 189 19.78 -5.07 6.56
C ASN A 189 18.81 -5.11 5.37
N MET A 190 17.50 -4.97 5.62
CA MET A 190 16.49 -4.88 4.57
C MET A 190 16.75 -3.69 3.64
N LEU A 191 16.97 -2.50 4.20
CA LEU A 191 17.26 -1.29 3.42
C LEU A 191 18.55 -1.43 2.58
N SER A 192 19.53 -2.19 3.08
CA SER A 192 20.78 -2.44 2.32
C SER A 192 20.62 -3.42 1.16
N GLN A 193 19.60 -4.30 1.21
CA GLN A 193 19.36 -5.34 0.22
C GLN A 193 18.32 -4.95 -0.83
N LEU A 194 17.31 -4.15 -0.43
CA LEU A 194 16.27 -3.69 -1.33
C LEU A 194 16.67 -2.39 -2.02
N LYS A 195 16.55 -2.36 -3.33
CA LYS A 195 16.74 -1.13 -4.12
C LYS A 195 15.45 -0.32 -4.12
N LEU A 196 15.26 0.44 -3.07
CA LEU A 196 14.12 1.35 -2.91
C LEU A 196 14.42 2.72 -3.51
N ASP A 197 13.37 3.51 -3.72
CA ASP A 197 13.45 4.91 -4.14
C ASP A 197 12.90 5.85 -3.07
N VAL A 198 11.88 5.40 -2.32
CA VAL A 198 11.21 6.17 -1.28
C VAL A 198 11.05 5.33 -0.02
N LEU A 199 11.26 5.96 1.13
CA LEU A 199 11.01 5.39 2.45
C LEU A 199 9.89 6.17 3.14
N LYS A 200 8.72 5.54 3.37
CA LYS A 200 7.60 6.13 4.11
C LYS A 200 7.69 5.72 5.57
N LEU A 201 7.78 6.70 6.45
CA LEU A 201 7.85 6.47 7.90
C LEU A 201 6.45 6.31 8.48
N ASP A 202 6.25 5.25 9.27
CA ASP A 202 4.98 5.02 9.96
C ASP A 202 4.67 6.14 10.97
N MET A 203 3.42 6.59 11.01
CA MET A 203 2.99 7.68 11.88
C MET A 203 3.19 7.36 13.36
N LYS A 204 3.04 6.11 13.79
CA LYS A 204 3.26 5.71 15.18
C LYS A 204 4.72 5.83 15.57
N PHE A 205 5.63 5.50 14.64
CA PHE A 205 7.06 5.70 14.84
C PHE A 205 7.36 7.19 15.04
N VAL A 206 6.84 8.06 14.17
CA VAL A 206 7.02 9.50 14.28
C VAL A 206 6.42 10.06 15.58
N GLN A 207 5.23 9.61 15.96
CA GLN A 207 4.55 10.06 17.19
C GLN A 207 5.26 9.57 18.46
N SER A 208 5.77 8.34 18.50
CA SER A 208 6.50 7.80 19.65
C SER A 208 7.76 8.60 19.95
N GLU A 209 8.48 9.01 18.92
CA GLU A 209 9.69 9.83 19.03
C GLU A 209 9.40 11.28 19.43
N THR A 210 8.21 11.80 19.12
CA THR A 210 7.84 13.19 19.43
C THR A 210 7.17 13.36 20.80
N SER A 211 6.50 12.32 21.31
CA SER A 211 5.70 12.40 22.54
C SER A 211 6.50 12.18 23.84
N GLN A 212 7.68 11.56 23.79
CA GLN A 212 8.46 11.23 24.98
C GLN A 212 9.44 12.30 25.45
N GLY A 213 9.46 13.50 24.82
CA GLY A 213 10.38 14.58 25.20
C GLY A 213 11.87 14.21 25.08
N THR A 214 12.17 12.98 24.69
CA THR A 214 13.48 12.48 24.41
C THR A 214 13.93 12.97 23.03
N ASP A 215 15.18 13.36 22.96
CA ASP A 215 15.85 13.88 21.78
C ASP A 215 15.33 13.20 20.49
N ARG A 216 14.88 13.99 19.53
CA ARG A 216 14.43 13.54 18.17
C ARG A 216 15.54 12.80 17.40
N GLY A 217 16.45 12.15 18.14
CA GLY A 217 17.69 11.58 17.63
C GLY A 217 17.46 10.42 16.67
N VAL A 218 16.53 9.52 16.98
CA VAL A 218 16.34 8.31 16.17
C VAL A 218 15.65 8.66 14.84
N LEU A 219 14.60 9.48 14.86
CA LEU A 219 13.93 9.94 13.64
C LEU A 219 14.91 10.68 12.71
N ARG A 220 15.71 11.59 13.28
CA ARG A 220 16.72 12.32 12.53
C ARG A 220 17.77 11.37 11.91
N LEU A 221 18.27 10.39 12.68
CA LEU A 221 19.23 9.42 12.20
C LEU A 221 18.65 8.56 11.05
N VAL A 222 17.39 8.15 11.14
CA VAL A 222 16.71 7.39 10.06
C VAL A 222 16.61 8.23 8.79
N VAL A 223 16.19 9.50 8.90
CA VAL A 223 16.11 10.42 7.76
C VAL A 223 17.48 10.67 7.14
N GLU A 224 18.52 10.94 7.95
CA GLU A 224 19.90 11.14 7.48
C GLU A 224 20.44 9.88 6.79
N MET A 225 20.17 8.71 7.35
CA MET A 225 20.54 7.42 6.75
C MET A 225 19.85 7.23 5.39
N ALA A 226 18.54 7.43 5.32
CA ALA A 226 17.79 7.31 4.08
C ALA A 226 18.36 8.24 2.99
N HIS A 227 18.65 9.49 3.32
CA HIS A 227 19.27 10.43 2.39
C HIS A 227 20.67 9.99 1.93
N ARG A 228 21.50 9.39 2.82
CA ARG A 228 22.81 8.83 2.42
C ARG A 228 22.68 7.63 1.50
N MET A 229 21.56 6.93 1.55
CA MET A 229 21.23 5.83 0.63
C MET A 229 20.54 6.32 -0.65
N ASN A 230 20.42 7.65 -0.86
CA ASN A 230 19.71 8.29 -1.97
C ASN A 230 18.20 7.96 -2.00
N LEU A 231 17.59 7.70 -0.84
CA LEU A 231 16.16 7.54 -0.70
C LEU A 231 15.50 8.89 -0.43
N SER A 232 14.33 9.11 -1.03
CA SER A 232 13.38 10.14 -0.58
C SER A 232 12.66 9.66 0.71
N VAL A 233 12.26 10.58 1.61
CA VAL A 233 11.55 10.26 2.85
C VAL A 233 10.29 11.10 2.92
#